data_acb5fb55bfb1e88f4b66299bdbfc1f29
#
_entry.id   acb5fb55bfb1e88f4b66299bdbfc1f29
#
_cell.length_a   1.000
_cell.length_b   1.000
_cell.length_c   1.000
_cell.angle_alpha   90.00
_cell.angle_beta   90.00
_cell.angle_gamma   90.00
#
_symmetry.space_group_name_H-M   'P 1'
#
loop_
_entity.id
_entity.type
_entity.pdbx_description
1 polymer ?
#
loop_
_entity_poly.entity_id
_entity_poly.type
_entity_poly.pdbx_seq_one_letter_code
_entity_poly.pdbx_strand_id
1 'polypeptide(L)' 'MSELIFVTSDSCELCKKAFNKIRIFSFFTSIEQVNVEEGYQEYLLRIPVLLKNKVVIDEGVFSRTKILKKLFF' A
#
# COMPACT_ATOMS: atom_id res chain seq x y z
N MET A 1 -11.68 9.35 6.85
CA MET A 1 -11.19 9.01 5.50
C MET A 1 -9.73 8.60 5.54
N SER A 2 -9.39 7.49 4.90
CA SER A 2 -8.01 7.03 4.87
C SER A 2 -7.22 7.78 3.81
N GLU A 3 -6.04 8.27 4.17
CA GLU A 3 -5.17 8.95 3.23
C GLU A 3 -4.47 7.98 2.30
N LEU A 4 -4.12 6.80 2.82
CA LEU A 4 -3.43 5.76 2.06
C LEU A 4 -4.31 4.53 1.98
N ILE A 5 -4.27 3.86 0.83
CA ILE A 5 -4.96 2.60 0.63
C ILE A 5 -3.93 1.53 0.31
N PHE A 6 -3.90 0.49 1.13
CA PHE A 6 -2.99 -0.63 0.95
C PHE A 6 -3.75 -1.81 0.37
N VAL A 7 -3.52 -2.09 -0.92
CA VAL A 7 -4.18 -3.20 -1.62
C VAL A 7 -3.38 -4.46 -1.40
N THR A 8 -4.02 -5.48 -0.84
CA THR A 8 -3.37 -6.71 -0.40
C THR A 8 -4.22 -7.93 -0.70
N SER A 9 -3.68 -9.10 -0.42
CA SER A 9 -4.42 -10.37 -0.50
C SER A 9 -4.02 -11.23 0.69
N ASP A 10 -4.95 -12.08 1.14
CA ASP A 10 -4.74 -12.92 2.32
C ASP A 10 -3.58 -13.90 2.17
N SER A 11 -3.29 -14.35 0.96
CA SER A 11 -2.26 -15.35 0.70
C SER A 11 -0.94 -14.76 0.18
N CYS A 12 -0.78 -13.45 0.30
CA CYS A 12 0.37 -12.76 -0.26
C CYS A 12 1.48 -12.56 0.77
N GLU A 13 2.60 -13.26 0.61
CA GLU A 13 3.75 -13.10 1.51
C GLU A 13 4.42 -11.74 1.34
N LEU A 14 4.52 -11.25 0.10
CA LEU A 14 5.07 -9.92 -0.16
C LEU A 14 4.23 -8.84 0.49
N CYS A 15 2.92 -9.05 0.54
CA CYS A 15 2.01 -8.10 1.18
C CYS A 15 2.28 -7.98 2.68
N LYS A 16 2.58 -9.10 3.32
CA LYS A 16 2.92 -9.10 4.74
C LYS A 16 4.20 -8.32 5.00
N LYS A 17 5.21 -8.53 4.18
CA LYS A 17 6.48 -7.82 4.29
C LYS A 17 6.30 -6.33 4.01
N ALA A 18 5.51 -6.01 3.00
CA ALA A 18 5.22 -4.63 2.64
C ALA A 18 4.48 -3.91 3.77
N PHE A 19 3.51 -4.58 4.38
CA PHE A 19 2.76 -4.00 5.49
C PHE A 19 3.68 -3.68 6.66
N ASN A 20 4.63 -4.56 6.96
CA ASN A 20 5.58 -4.30 8.03
C ASN A 20 6.42 -3.06 7.75
N LYS A 21 6.71 -2.78 6.49
CA LYS A 21 7.47 -1.59 6.12
C LYS A 21 6.65 -0.31 6.25
N ILE A 22 5.36 -0.36 5.96
CA ILE A 22 4.53 0.85 5.99
C ILE A 22 3.85 1.11 7.33
N ARG A 23 3.92 0.16 8.26
CA ARG A 23 3.32 0.32 9.60
C ARG A 23 3.73 1.61 10.29
N ILE A 24 4.99 1.98 10.14
CA ILE A 24 5.51 3.17 10.79
C ILE A 24 4.80 4.44 10.31
N PHE A 25 4.35 4.44 9.07
CA PHE A 25 3.66 5.60 8.51
C PHE A 25 2.25 5.77 9.06
N SER A 26 1.71 4.74 9.71
CA SER A 26 0.38 4.84 10.33
C SER A 26 0.35 5.81 11.50
N PHE A 27 1.52 6.18 12.02
CA PHE A 27 1.62 7.21 13.06
C PHE A 27 1.40 8.61 12.50
N PHE A 28 1.56 8.78 11.19
CA PHE A 28 1.45 10.08 10.54
C PHE A 28 0.18 10.20 9.69
N THR A 29 -0.30 9.09 9.18
CA THR A 29 -1.40 9.10 8.23
C THR A 29 -2.23 7.84 8.39
N SER A 30 -3.49 7.91 7.99
CA SER A 30 -4.39 6.76 8.05
C SER A 30 -4.12 5.82 6.89
N ILE A 31 -4.02 4.52 7.18
CA ILE A 31 -3.81 3.50 6.17
C ILE A 31 -4.97 2.53 6.22
N GLU A 32 -5.69 2.38 5.12
CA GLU A 32 -6.79 1.44 4.99
C GLU A 32 -6.33 0.23 4.20
N GLN A 33 -6.49 -0.96 4.78
CA GLN A 33 -6.21 -2.20 4.08
C GLN A 33 -7.45 -2.63 3.31
N VAL A 34 -7.27 -2.92 2.02
CA VAL A 34 -8.36 -3.43 1.19
C VAL A 34 -7.90 -4.69 0.49
N ASN A 35 -8.84 -5.62 0.28
CA ASN A 35 -8.54 -6.84 -0.44
C ASN A 35 -8.64 -6.55 -1.95
N VAL A 36 -7.66 -7.05 -2.70
CA VAL A 36 -7.59 -6.83 -4.14
C VAL A 36 -8.86 -7.33 -4.85
N GLU A 37 -9.52 -8.33 -4.29
CA GLU A 37 -10.74 -8.89 -4.87
C GLU A 37 -11.98 -8.01 -4.66
N GLU A 38 -11.88 -7.01 -3.78
CA GLU A 38 -13.01 -6.15 -3.41
C GLU A 38 -13.09 -4.86 -4.22
N GLY A 39 -12.62 -4.86 -5.46
CA GLY A 39 -12.74 -3.70 -6.33
C GLY A 39 -11.44 -3.16 -6.86
N TYR A 40 -10.35 -3.84 -6.60
CA TYR A 40 -9.02 -3.43 -7.05
C TYR A 40 -8.38 -4.51 -7.91
N GLN A 41 -9.21 -5.26 -8.65
CA GLN A 41 -8.74 -6.40 -9.45
C GLN A 41 -7.71 -6.02 -10.50
N GLU A 42 -7.68 -4.77 -10.91
CA GLU A 42 -6.67 -4.29 -11.85
C GLU A 42 -5.25 -4.39 -11.30
N TYR A 43 -5.13 -4.49 -9.97
CA TYR A 43 -3.83 -4.62 -9.30
C TYR A 43 -3.49 -6.05 -8.90
N LEU A 44 -4.32 -7.02 -9.31
CA LEU A 44 -4.17 -8.41 -8.87
C LEU A 44 -2.76 -8.97 -9.08
N LEU A 45 -2.13 -8.66 -10.22
CA LEU A 45 -0.80 -9.13 -10.54
C LEU A 45 0.31 -8.18 -10.03
N ARG A 46 -0.07 -7.11 -9.36
CA ARG A 46 0.85 -6.07 -8.93
C ARG A 46 0.91 -5.88 -7.42
N ILE A 47 0.07 -6.61 -6.68
CA ILE A 47 0.03 -6.49 -5.23
C ILE A 47 1.38 -6.91 -4.62
N PRO A 48 1.76 -6.31 -3.48
CA PRO A 48 1.06 -5.25 -2.75
C PRO A 48 1.17 -3.90 -3.45
N VAL A 49 0.12 -3.09 -3.35
CA VAL A 49 0.07 -1.76 -3.96
C VAL A 49 -0.31 -0.75 -2.89
N LEU A 50 0.38 0.38 -2.85
CA LEU A 50 0.06 1.48 -1.96
C LEU A 50 -0.42 2.66 -2.79
N LEU A 51 -1.63 3.14 -2.49
CA LEU A 51 -2.27 4.23 -3.22
C LEU A 51 -2.47 5.45 -2.32
N LYS A 52 -2.35 6.62 -2.91
CA LYS A 52 -2.73 7.87 -2.28
C LYS A 52 -3.53 8.69 -3.29
N ASN A 53 -4.80 9.00 -2.95
CA ASN A 53 -5.70 9.73 -3.85
C ASN A 53 -5.79 9.06 -5.22
N LYS A 54 -5.89 7.73 -5.23
CA LYS A 54 -5.98 6.90 -6.44
C LYS A 54 -4.71 6.89 -7.29
N VAL A 55 -3.61 7.41 -6.76
CA VAL A 55 -2.31 7.38 -7.45
C VAL A 55 -1.42 6.34 -6.79
N VAL A 56 -0.83 5.46 -7.59
CA VAL A 56 0.09 4.43 -7.08
C VAL A 56 1.36 5.09 -6.56
N ILE A 57 1.63 4.89 -5.26
CA ILE A 57 2.85 5.39 -4.63
C ILE A 57 3.97 4.37 -4.77
N ASP A 58 3.66 3.11 -4.50
CA ASP A 58 4.62 2.02 -4.60
C ASP A 58 3.88 0.73 -4.85
N GLU A 59 4.56 -0.24 -5.43
CA GLU A 59 3.98 -1.55 -5.69
C GLU A 59 5.08 -2.61 -5.67
N GLY A 60 4.66 -3.86 -5.41
CA GLY A 60 5.59 -4.98 -5.33
C GLY A 60 6.45 -4.91 -4.08
N VAL A 61 7.74 -4.62 -4.24
CA VAL A 61 8.65 -4.47 -3.11
C VAL A 61 8.65 -3.02 -2.65
N PHE A 62 8.12 -2.77 -1.46
CA PHE A 62 8.01 -1.42 -0.94
C PHE A 62 9.36 -0.89 -0.46
N SER A 63 9.56 0.40 -0.67
CA SER A 63 10.73 1.11 -0.17
C SER A 63 10.26 2.28 0.69
N ARG A 64 10.73 2.32 1.94
CA ARG A 64 10.37 3.41 2.85
C ARG A 64 10.81 4.77 2.31
N THR A 65 11.97 4.80 1.66
CA THR A 65 12.50 6.03 1.07
C THR A 65 11.61 6.55 -0.06
N LYS A 66 11.19 5.66 -0.95
CA LYS A 66 10.29 6.03 -2.04
C LYS A 66 8.95 6.53 -1.52
N ILE A 67 8.39 5.81 -0.56
CA ILE A 67 7.10 6.17 0.02
C ILE A 67 7.19 7.51 0.71
N LEU A 68 8.26 7.71 1.48
CA LEU A 68 8.47 8.97 2.20
C LEU A 68 8.57 10.14 1.23
N LYS A 69 9.31 9.98 0.14
CA LYS A 69 9.42 11.01 -0.88
C LYS A 69 8.07 11.35 -1.50
N LYS A 70 7.28 10.33 -1.81
CA LYS A 70 5.97 10.52 -2.42
C LYS A 70 4.95 11.15 -1.49
N LEU A 71 5.10 10.92 -0.18
CA LEU A 71 4.20 11.50 0.81
C LEU A 71 4.50 12.96 1.10
N PHE A 72 5.77 13.35 1.07
CA PHE A 72 6.19 14.69 1.47
C PHE A 72 6.70 15.56 0.32
N PHE A 73 6.86 14.99 -0.85
CA PHE A 73 7.28 15.69 -2.05
C PHE A 73 6.42 15.23 -3.23
#